data_719a52ce2497abe86e1d7800f478b8e1
#
_entry.id   719a52ce2497abe86e1d7800f478b8e1
#
_cell.length_a   1.000
_cell.length_b   1.000
_cell.length_c   1.000
_cell.angle_alpha   90.00
_cell.angle_beta   90.00
_cell.angle_gamma   90.00
#
_symmetry.space_group_name_H-M   'P 1'
#
loop_
_entity.id
_entity.type
_entity.pdbx_description
1 polymer ?
#
loop_
_entity_poly.entity_id
_entity_poly.type
_entity_poly.pdbx_seq_one_letter_code
_entity_poly.pdbx_strand_id
1 'polypeptide(L)'
;MKKTTLILTVLSLCAGTALANHHEETVNIYTYDSFTSDWGAGPKVKQAFEQQFPFCKVNYVPFESGGTLFNRVRLEGHKTKADIVLGLDNFVLDEAKKSHLFDANNVDLSKLSLPNQWTDNTFLPYDFGTYAFVYDKNKVKNPPKSLKELVEREDLRVIYQDPRTSSVGRGLLVWMNTVYSADQVAQAWQQLAKHTVTVGKGWSDTYGAFLKGEADVVLSYTTSPLYHQLF
;
A
#
# COMPACT_ATOMS: atom_id res chain seq x y z
N MET A 1 71.48 5.94 -56.89
CA MET A 1 70.99 5.09 -55.77
C MET A 1 70.25 6.03 -54.86
N LYS A 2 68.91 6.02 -54.90
CA LYS A 2 68.03 6.84 -54.05
C LYS A 2 67.58 6.05 -52.87
N LYS A 3 67.92 6.45 -51.64
CA LYS A 3 67.45 5.82 -50.38
C LYS A 3 66.08 6.39 -50.04
N THR A 4 65.09 5.55 -50.04
CA THR A 4 63.74 5.90 -49.63
C THR A 4 63.60 5.61 -48.12
N THR A 5 63.41 6.65 -47.33
CA THR A 5 63.19 6.58 -45.91
C THR A 5 61.70 6.39 -45.66
N LEU A 6 61.32 5.24 -45.05
CA LEU A 6 59.96 4.92 -44.70
C LEU A 6 59.63 5.49 -43.26
N ILE A 7 58.79 6.50 -43.22
CA ILE A 7 58.32 7.08 -41.96
C ILE A 7 57.13 6.25 -41.50
N LEU A 8 57.30 5.53 -40.39
CA LEU A 8 56.25 4.76 -39.71
C LEU A 8 55.51 5.71 -38.74
N THR A 9 54.31 6.14 -39.12
CA THR A 9 53.47 6.93 -38.25
C THR A 9 52.66 6.00 -37.33
N VAL A 10 53.04 5.97 -36.07
CA VAL A 10 52.29 5.24 -35.03
C VAL A 10 51.07 6.08 -34.62
N LEU A 11 49.89 5.72 -35.09
CA LEU A 11 48.64 6.26 -34.58
C LEU A 11 48.37 5.60 -33.19
N SER A 12 48.64 6.37 -32.15
CA SER A 12 48.21 6.04 -30.78
C SER A 12 46.71 6.27 -30.68
N LEU A 13 45.88 5.21 -30.77
CA LEU A 13 44.48 5.24 -30.36
C LEU A 13 44.42 5.38 -28.85
N CYS A 14 44.26 6.58 -28.33
CA CYS A 14 43.75 6.77 -26.98
C CYS A 14 42.30 6.33 -26.96
N ALA A 15 42.08 5.07 -26.61
CA ALA A 15 40.77 4.61 -26.16
C ALA A 15 40.45 5.29 -24.82
N GLY A 16 39.87 6.48 -24.91
CA GLY A 16 39.27 7.12 -23.76
C GLY A 16 38.09 6.25 -23.27
N THR A 17 38.31 5.47 -22.24
CA THR A 17 37.22 4.94 -21.47
C THR A 17 36.48 6.15 -20.90
N ALA A 18 35.35 6.50 -21.52
CA ALA A 18 34.36 7.39 -20.92
C ALA A 18 33.86 6.66 -19.66
N LEU A 19 34.42 7.00 -18.52
CA LEU A 19 33.82 6.72 -17.24
C LEU A 19 32.52 7.55 -17.25
N ALA A 20 31.43 6.92 -17.64
CA ALA A 20 30.11 7.45 -17.40
C ALA A 20 30.01 7.65 -15.89
N ASN A 21 30.06 8.89 -15.43
CA ASN A 21 29.71 9.25 -14.07
C ASN A 21 28.22 8.91 -13.94
N HIS A 22 27.91 7.68 -13.54
CA HIS A 22 26.56 7.32 -13.11
C HIS A 22 26.32 8.06 -11.81
N HIS A 23 25.61 9.18 -11.88
CA HIS A 23 25.05 9.81 -10.70
C HIS A 23 24.09 8.81 -10.07
N GLU A 24 24.28 8.57 -8.78
CA GLU A 24 23.32 7.79 -8.00
C GLU A 24 22.01 8.58 -7.92
N GLU A 25 20.95 8.03 -8.47
CA GLU A 25 19.61 8.60 -8.44
C GLU A 25 18.80 7.97 -7.29
N THR A 26 17.96 8.75 -6.65
CA THR A 26 17.09 8.27 -5.59
C THR A 26 15.64 8.39 -6.01
N VAL A 27 14.91 7.29 -5.95
CA VAL A 27 13.44 7.24 -6.13
C VAL A 27 12.77 7.28 -4.77
N ASN A 28 12.04 8.36 -4.50
CA ASN A 28 11.29 8.53 -3.27
C ASN A 28 9.88 7.95 -3.43
N ILE A 29 9.58 6.91 -2.67
CA ILE A 29 8.29 6.24 -2.70
C ILE A 29 7.56 6.54 -1.40
N TYR A 30 6.49 7.32 -1.48
CA TYR A 30 5.57 7.54 -0.36
C TYR A 30 4.61 6.38 -0.29
N THR A 31 4.54 5.74 0.87
CA THR A 31 3.75 4.50 1.04
C THR A 31 3.23 4.35 2.48
N TYR A 32 2.50 3.30 2.74
CA TYR A 32 1.99 2.97 4.08
C TYR A 32 3.00 2.11 4.87
N ASP A 33 2.96 2.24 6.20
CA ASP A 33 3.96 1.70 7.12
C ASP A 33 4.13 0.17 7.04
N SER A 34 3.02 -0.56 6.93
CA SER A 34 3.07 -2.02 6.86
C SER A 34 3.74 -2.55 5.58
N PHE A 35 3.78 -1.76 4.49
CA PHE A 35 4.53 -2.13 3.30
C PHE A 35 6.04 -2.12 3.56
N THR A 36 6.52 -1.19 4.38
CA THR A 36 7.95 -0.96 4.65
C THR A 36 8.49 -1.71 5.86
N SER A 37 7.62 -2.36 6.63
CA SER A 37 8.02 -3.18 7.78
C SER A 37 8.85 -4.40 7.35
N ASP A 38 9.61 -4.99 8.28
CA ASP A 38 10.50 -6.13 8.00
C ASP A 38 9.77 -7.33 7.38
N TRP A 39 8.49 -7.52 7.74
CA TRP A 39 7.62 -8.55 7.19
C TRP A 39 6.82 -8.11 5.96
N GLY A 40 6.86 -6.82 5.61
CA GLY A 40 6.20 -6.25 4.43
C GLY A 40 6.92 -6.60 3.13
N ALA A 41 6.29 -6.27 2.00
CA ALA A 41 6.88 -6.51 0.69
C ALA A 41 8.01 -5.52 0.34
N GLY A 42 8.00 -4.33 0.94
CA GLY A 42 8.90 -3.23 0.61
C GLY A 42 10.38 -3.57 0.64
N PRO A 43 10.92 -4.20 1.69
CA PRO A 43 12.34 -4.55 1.75
C PRO A 43 12.79 -5.47 0.59
N LYS A 44 11.98 -6.46 0.24
CA LYS A 44 12.28 -7.38 -0.88
C LYS A 44 12.17 -6.70 -2.24
N VAL A 45 11.18 -5.85 -2.42
CA VAL A 45 11.00 -5.04 -3.65
C VAL A 45 12.18 -4.09 -3.85
N LYS A 46 12.58 -3.38 -2.80
CA LYS A 46 13.75 -2.50 -2.81
C LYS A 46 15.01 -3.27 -3.19
N GLN A 47 15.27 -4.39 -2.53
CA GLN A 47 16.44 -5.21 -2.79
C GLN A 47 16.50 -5.69 -4.24
N ALA A 48 15.39 -6.21 -4.77
CA ALA A 48 15.33 -6.71 -6.15
C ALA A 48 15.52 -5.58 -7.17
N PHE A 49 14.92 -4.41 -6.92
CA PHE A 49 15.04 -3.25 -7.79
C PHE A 49 16.48 -2.71 -7.80
N GLU A 50 17.11 -2.52 -6.64
CA GLU A 50 18.48 -1.98 -6.54
C GLU A 50 19.53 -2.97 -7.07
N GLN A 51 19.26 -4.28 -7.02
CA GLN A 51 20.10 -5.29 -7.70
C GLN A 51 20.02 -5.18 -9.23
N GLN A 52 18.84 -4.92 -9.76
CA GLN A 52 18.64 -4.76 -11.20
C GLN A 52 19.13 -3.39 -11.70
N PHE A 53 19.01 -2.36 -10.87
CA PHE A 53 19.37 -0.98 -11.19
C PHE A 53 20.33 -0.41 -10.13
N PRO A 54 21.63 -0.79 -10.15
CA PRO A 54 22.58 -0.46 -9.06
C PRO A 54 22.79 1.03 -8.82
N PHE A 55 22.53 1.86 -9.83
CA PHE A 55 22.68 3.32 -9.75
C PHE A 55 21.40 4.03 -9.27
N CYS A 56 20.34 3.30 -9.02
CA CYS A 56 19.07 3.85 -8.57
C CYS A 56 18.75 3.30 -7.19
N LYS A 57 18.60 4.20 -6.21
CA LYS A 57 18.29 3.83 -4.82
C LYS A 57 16.81 4.10 -4.51
N VAL A 58 16.21 3.22 -3.77
CA VAL A 58 14.84 3.38 -3.30
C VAL A 58 14.84 3.95 -1.89
N ASN A 59 14.15 5.06 -1.72
CA ASN A 59 13.88 5.66 -0.42
C ASN A 59 12.39 5.58 -0.10
N TYR A 60 12.01 4.79 0.89
CA TYR A 60 10.63 4.73 1.38
C TYR A 60 10.35 5.81 2.40
N VAL A 61 9.23 6.50 2.24
CA VAL A 61 8.70 7.45 3.23
C VAL A 61 7.36 6.88 3.72
N PRO A 62 7.34 6.21 4.89
CA PRO A 62 6.15 5.54 5.40
C PRO A 62 5.18 6.50 6.06
N PHE A 63 3.88 6.20 5.93
CA PHE A 63 2.76 6.86 6.59
C PHE A 63 1.88 5.81 7.28
N GLU A 64 1.12 6.21 8.30
CA GLU A 64 0.25 5.31 9.06
C GLU A 64 -0.82 4.61 8.19
N SER A 65 -1.19 5.21 7.05
CA SER A 65 -2.22 4.68 6.16
C SER A 65 -2.21 5.36 4.79
N GLY A 66 -2.89 4.76 3.80
CA GLY A 66 -3.11 5.37 2.48
C GLY A 66 -3.87 6.69 2.54
N GLY A 67 -4.78 6.87 3.50
CA GLY A 67 -5.49 8.14 3.70
C GLY A 67 -4.58 9.25 4.20
N THR A 68 -3.75 8.97 5.20
CA THR A 68 -2.75 9.92 5.71
C THR A 68 -1.73 10.28 4.63
N LEU A 69 -1.28 9.28 3.88
CA LEU A 69 -0.41 9.43 2.72
C LEU A 69 -1.01 10.39 1.68
N PHE A 70 -2.24 10.17 1.27
CA PHE A 70 -2.89 11.01 0.26
C PHE A 70 -3.08 12.45 0.74
N ASN A 71 -3.48 12.65 1.98
CA ASN A 71 -3.57 13.97 2.58
C ASN A 71 -2.22 14.70 2.57
N ARG A 72 -1.13 13.99 2.85
CA ARG A 72 0.22 14.55 2.81
C ARG A 72 0.60 15.00 1.40
N VAL A 73 0.39 14.16 0.40
CA VAL A 73 0.67 14.48 -1.01
C VAL A 73 -0.14 15.72 -1.46
N ARG A 74 -1.42 15.81 -1.07
CA ARG A 74 -2.27 16.97 -1.37
C ARG A 74 -1.77 18.27 -0.72
N LEU A 75 -1.28 18.17 0.53
CA LEU A 75 -0.73 19.34 1.24
C LEU A 75 0.58 19.82 0.61
N GLU A 76 1.42 18.93 0.16
CA GLU A 76 2.67 19.27 -0.52
C GLU A 76 2.42 19.79 -1.94
N GLY A 77 1.38 19.29 -2.60
CA GLY A 77 1.04 19.66 -3.97
C GLY A 77 2.20 19.41 -4.93
N HIS A 78 2.45 20.33 -5.85
CA HIS A 78 3.57 20.24 -6.79
C HIS A 78 4.97 20.41 -6.17
N LYS A 79 5.06 20.61 -4.85
CA LYS A 79 6.32 20.65 -4.10
C LYS A 79 6.65 19.31 -3.45
N THR A 80 5.84 18.29 -3.67
CA THR A 80 6.09 16.94 -3.14
C THR A 80 7.46 16.43 -3.55
N LYS A 81 8.05 15.63 -2.68
CA LYS A 81 9.29 14.90 -2.93
C LYS A 81 9.03 13.47 -3.40
N ALA A 82 7.77 13.06 -3.46
CA ALA A 82 7.41 11.74 -3.93
C ALA A 82 7.57 11.65 -5.45
N ASP A 83 8.31 10.67 -5.90
CA ASP A 83 8.37 10.25 -7.30
C ASP A 83 7.27 9.20 -7.58
N ILE A 84 6.98 8.38 -6.58
CA ILE A 84 5.93 7.37 -6.63
C ILE A 84 5.09 7.44 -5.35
N VAL A 85 3.78 7.28 -5.50
CA VAL A 85 2.84 7.11 -4.40
C VAL A 85 2.24 5.71 -4.49
N LEU A 86 2.45 4.88 -3.46
CA LEU A 86 2.00 3.50 -3.40
C LEU A 86 1.04 3.30 -2.23
N GLY A 87 -0.15 2.77 -2.49
CA GLY A 87 -1.13 2.43 -1.46
C GLY A 87 -2.37 3.32 -1.43
N LEU A 88 -2.67 4.02 -2.53
CA LEU A 88 -3.98 4.63 -2.72
C LEU A 88 -4.98 3.54 -3.11
N ASP A 89 -6.16 3.61 -2.55
CA ASP A 89 -7.25 2.67 -2.80
C ASP A 89 -8.29 3.21 -3.79
N ASN A 90 -9.20 2.36 -4.22
CA ASN A 90 -10.26 2.70 -5.16
C ASN A 90 -11.16 3.85 -4.67
N PHE A 91 -11.29 4.05 -3.35
CA PHE A 91 -12.19 5.06 -2.79
C PHE A 91 -11.67 6.49 -2.97
N VAL A 92 -10.36 6.65 -3.22
CA VAL A 92 -9.74 7.97 -3.42
C VAL A 92 -9.33 8.25 -4.86
N LEU A 93 -9.55 7.33 -5.81
CA LEU A 93 -9.12 7.50 -7.19
C LEU A 93 -9.66 8.77 -7.86
N ASP A 94 -10.94 9.06 -7.69
CA ASP A 94 -11.56 10.24 -8.29
C ASP A 94 -10.99 11.55 -7.69
N GLU A 95 -10.75 11.56 -6.38
CA GLU A 95 -10.11 12.69 -5.72
C GLU A 95 -8.65 12.87 -6.15
N ALA A 96 -7.93 11.75 -6.28
CA ALA A 96 -6.56 11.76 -6.75
C ALA A 96 -6.46 12.29 -8.18
N LYS A 97 -7.33 11.87 -9.08
CA LYS A 97 -7.41 12.42 -10.46
C LYS A 97 -7.71 13.92 -10.47
N LYS A 98 -8.67 14.36 -9.68
CA LYS A 98 -9.04 15.78 -9.57
C LYS A 98 -7.94 16.65 -8.96
N SER A 99 -6.99 16.07 -8.26
CA SER A 99 -5.86 16.82 -7.70
C SER A 99 -4.85 17.30 -8.74
N HIS A 100 -4.81 16.68 -9.92
CA HIS A 100 -3.84 16.94 -10.98
C HIS A 100 -2.37 16.80 -10.52
N LEU A 101 -2.10 15.91 -9.55
CA LEU A 101 -0.78 15.65 -8.99
C LEU A 101 -0.14 14.36 -9.55
N PHE A 102 -0.87 13.61 -10.36
CA PHE A 102 -0.45 12.32 -10.89
C PHE A 102 -0.49 12.34 -12.42
N ASP A 103 0.57 11.86 -13.03
CA ASP A 103 0.70 11.77 -14.48
C ASP A 103 0.33 10.37 -15.01
N ALA A 104 -0.06 10.32 -16.27
CA ALA A 104 -0.29 9.06 -16.95
C ALA A 104 1.01 8.27 -17.09
N ASN A 105 0.91 6.95 -17.04
CA ASN A 105 2.01 6.03 -17.25
C ASN A 105 1.81 5.19 -18.53
N ASN A 106 2.85 4.50 -18.96
CA ASN A 106 2.86 3.63 -20.13
C ASN A 106 3.24 2.17 -19.77
N VAL A 107 3.02 1.77 -18.53
CA VAL A 107 3.33 0.41 -18.08
C VAL A 107 2.40 -0.59 -18.75
N ASP A 108 2.98 -1.65 -19.32
CA ASP A 108 2.22 -2.75 -19.92
C ASP A 108 1.62 -3.66 -18.85
N LEU A 109 0.32 -3.62 -18.70
CA LEU A 109 -0.46 -4.43 -17.75
C LEU A 109 -0.92 -5.78 -18.33
N SER A 110 -0.60 -6.10 -19.57
CA SER A 110 -1.09 -7.32 -20.25
C SER A 110 -0.66 -8.62 -19.56
N LYS A 111 0.40 -8.58 -18.77
CA LYS A 111 0.94 -9.72 -18.00
C LYS A 111 0.30 -9.89 -16.62
N LEU A 112 -0.53 -8.95 -16.18
CA LEU A 112 -1.19 -9.01 -14.89
C LEU A 112 -2.50 -9.80 -14.99
N SER A 113 -2.69 -10.71 -14.05
CA SER A 113 -3.98 -11.41 -13.86
C SER A 113 -4.77 -10.66 -12.79
N LEU A 114 -5.71 -9.82 -13.23
CA LEU A 114 -6.54 -9.02 -12.35
C LEU A 114 -7.96 -9.59 -12.26
N PRO A 115 -8.62 -9.48 -11.10
CA PRO A 115 -10.01 -9.97 -10.95
C PRO A 115 -11.02 -9.18 -11.80
N ASN A 116 -10.69 -7.92 -12.10
CA ASN A 116 -11.50 -7.03 -12.94
C ASN A 116 -10.64 -6.36 -14.00
N GLN A 117 -11.24 -5.99 -15.12
CA GLN A 117 -10.56 -5.22 -16.15
C GLN A 117 -10.13 -3.85 -15.58
N TRP A 118 -8.86 -3.53 -15.72
CA TRP A 118 -8.30 -2.24 -15.34
C TRP A 118 -8.10 -1.37 -16.59
N THR A 119 -8.66 -0.18 -16.59
CA THR A 119 -8.63 0.74 -17.73
C THR A 119 -7.98 2.08 -17.44
N ASP A 120 -7.58 2.32 -16.18
CA ASP A 120 -6.92 3.56 -15.79
C ASP A 120 -5.46 3.55 -16.23
N ASN A 121 -5.00 4.67 -16.80
CA ASN A 121 -3.64 4.85 -17.29
C ASN A 121 -2.75 5.73 -16.39
N THR A 122 -3.29 6.27 -15.32
CA THR A 122 -2.54 7.04 -14.31
C THR A 122 -2.18 6.17 -13.13
N PHE A 123 -3.15 5.41 -12.63
CA PHE A 123 -2.97 4.55 -11.47
C PHE A 123 -2.79 3.09 -11.90
N LEU A 124 -1.82 2.44 -11.28
CA LEU A 124 -1.50 1.03 -11.54
C LEU A 124 -2.04 0.16 -10.40
N PRO A 125 -2.69 -0.98 -10.71
CA PRO A 125 -3.10 -1.92 -9.68
C PRO A 125 -1.85 -2.61 -9.11
N TYR A 126 -1.63 -2.46 -7.81
CA TYR A 126 -0.52 -3.08 -7.10
C TYR A 126 -0.95 -4.39 -6.43
N ASP A 127 -2.03 -4.35 -5.69
CA ASP A 127 -2.64 -5.49 -5.02
C ASP A 127 -4.17 -5.37 -5.00
N PHE A 128 -4.82 -6.41 -4.54
CA PHE A 128 -6.24 -6.39 -4.19
C PHE A 128 -6.49 -7.28 -2.98
N GLY A 129 -7.51 -6.96 -2.22
CA GLY A 129 -7.86 -7.72 -1.03
C GLY A 129 -9.35 -7.64 -0.72
N THR A 130 -9.85 -8.66 -0.03
CA THR A 130 -11.21 -8.69 0.50
C THR A 130 -11.16 -8.43 2.00
N TYR A 131 -11.94 -7.46 2.49
CA TYR A 131 -12.04 -7.17 3.90
C TYR A 131 -12.73 -8.30 4.65
N ALA A 132 -12.26 -8.55 5.86
CA ALA A 132 -12.84 -9.53 6.76
C ALA A 132 -12.58 -9.13 8.22
N PHE A 133 -13.47 -9.55 9.10
CA PHE A 133 -13.17 -9.56 10.52
C PHE A 133 -12.39 -10.83 10.86
N VAL A 134 -11.23 -10.65 11.47
CA VAL A 134 -10.30 -11.71 11.88
C VAL A 134 -10.40 -11.92 13.39
N TYR A 135 -10.34 -13.17 13.82
CA TYR A 135 -10.43 -13.56 15.23
C TYR A 135 -9.47 -14.71 15.55
N ASP A 136 -9.12 -14.86 16.83
CA ASP A 136 -8.37 -16.03 17.30
C ASP A 136 -9.36 -17.19 17.59
N LYS A 137 -9.27 -18.27 16.81
CA LYS A 137 -10.12 -19.47 16.95
C LYS A 137 -10.01 -20.15 18.31
N ASN A 138 -8.93 -19.92 19.06
CA ASN A 138 -8.77 -20.45 20.40
C ASN A 138 -9.58 -19.66 21.45
N LYS A 139 -9.83 -18.38 21.20
CA LYS A 139 -10.58 -17.48 22.07
C LYS A 139 -12.06 -17.39 21.69
N VAL A 140 -12.35 -17.19 20.40
CA VAL A 140 -13.72 -17.05 19.89
C VAL A 140 -14.21 -18.39 19.34
N LYS A 141 -15.00 -19.13 20.13
CA LYS A 141 -15.49 -20.47 19.74
C LYS A 141 -16.69 -20.43 18.79
N ASN A 142 -17.51 -19.40 18.91
CA ASN A 142 -18.69 -19.18 18.04
C ASN A 142 -18.54 -17.85 17.32
N PRO A 143 -17.73 -17.79 16.24
CA PRO A 143 -17.53 -16.55 15.49
C PRO A 143 -18.82 -16.15 14.76
N PRO A 144 -19.10 -14.84 14.64
CA PRO A 144 -20.23 -14.35 13.86
C PRO A 144 -20.06 -14.73 12.38
N LYS A 145 -21.16 -15.11 11.75
CA LYS A 145 -21.17 -15.58 10.35
C LYS A 145 -21.50 -14.46 9.35
N SER A 146 -21.86 -13.29 9.85
CA SER A 146 -22.19 -12.12 9.03
C SER A 146 -21.84 -10.83 9.76
N LEU A 147 -21.77 -9.73 9.00
CA LEU A 147 -21.59 -8.40 9.59
C LEU A 147 -22.76 -8.03 10.51
N LYS A 148 -24.01 -8.41 10.14
CA LYS A 148 -25.17 -8.18 11.01
C LYS A 148 -25.04 -8.86 12.35
N GLU A 149 -24.68 -10.15 12.33
CA GLU A 149 -24.47 -10.90 13.56
C GLU A 149 -23.34 -10.30 14.42
N LEU A 150 -22.22 -9.86 13.80
CA LEU A 150 -21.16 -9.19 14.55
C LEU A 150 -21.66 -7.90 15.21
N VAL A 151 -22.42 -7.09 14.50
CA VAL A 151 -22.95 -5.81 15.00
C VAL A 151 -23.89 -6.02 16.20
N GLU A 152 -24.65 -7.12 16.20
CA GLU A 152 -25.61 -7.45 17.26
C GLU A 152 -24.97 -8.13 18.50
N ARG A 153 -23.75 -8.67 18.35
CA ARG A 153 -23.04 -9.44 19.40
C ARG A 153 -22.31 -8.51 20.35
N GLU A 154 -22.81 -8.36 21.59
CA GLU A 154 -22.19 -7.52 22.64
C GLU A 154 -21.16 -8.29 23.49
N ASP A 155 -21.02 -9.59 23.30
CA ASP A 155 -20.05 -10.45 24.00
C ASP A 155 -18.64 -10.46 23.36
N LEU A 156 -18.46 -9.81 22.21
CA LEU A 156 -17.21 -9.70 21.49
C LEU A 156 -16.68 -8.26 21.51
N ARG A 157 -15.42 -8.11 21.87
CA ARG A 157 -14.71 -6.83 21.80
C ARG A 157 -14.17 -6.63 20.38
N VAL A 158 -14.61 -5.58 19.72
CA VAL A 158 -14.27 -5.30 18.31
C VAL A 158 -13.34 -4.10 18.21
N ILE A 159 -12.39 -4.18 17.29
CA ILE A 159 -11.51 -3.06 16.92
C ILE A 159 -11.49 -2.90 15.41
N TYR A 160 -11.57 -1.68 14.94
CA TYR A 160 -11.51 -1.35 13.51
C TYR A 160 -10.88 0.03 13.29
N GLN A 161 -10.66 0.40 12.04
CA GLN A 161 -9.95 1.62 11.68
C GLN A 161 -10.92 2.77 11.35
N ASP A 162 -10.47 3.99 11.60
CA ASP A 162 -11.21 5.21 11.27
C ASP A 162 -11.30 5.40 9.74
N PRO A 163 -12.50 5.53 9.16
CA PRO A 163 -12.68 5.71 7.72
C PRO A 163 -12.11 7.04 7.19
N ARG A 164 -11.87 8.02 8.08
CA ARG A 164 -11.27 9.31 7.70
C ARG A 164 -9.78 9.17 7.39
N THR A 165 -9.11 8.21 7.97
CA THR A 165 -7.65 8.02 7.85
C THR A 165 -7.27 6.72 7.15
N SER A 166 -8.08 5.67 7.25
CA SER A 166 -7.76 4.33 6.78
C SER A 166 -8.62 3.84 5.62
N SER A 167 -8.00 3.26 4.61
CA SER A 167 -8.66 2.54 3.52
C SER A 167 -9.52 1.39 4.03
N VAL A 168 -9.01 0.64 5.01
CA VAL A 168 -9.72 -0.49 5.62
C VAL A 168 -10.98 0.00 6.36
N GLY A 169 -10.85 1.12 7.08
CA GLY A 169 -12.00 1.77 7.73
C GLY A 169 -13.05 2.26 6.71
N ARG A 170 -12.62 2.82 5.58
CA ARG A 170 -13.54 3.16 4.47
C ARG A 170 -14.23 1.93 3.91
N GLY A 171 -13.52 0.82 3.80
CA GLY A 171 -14.10 -0.46 3.40
C GLY A 171 -15.25 -0.89 4.33
N LEU A 172 -15.08 -0.76 5.64
CA LEU A 172 -16.16 -1.04 6.60
C LEU A 172 -17.34 -0.08 6.43
N LEU A 173 -17.07 1.21 6.22
CA LEU A 173 -18.13 2.19 5.97
C LEU A 173 -19.00 1.80 4.77
N VAL A 174 -18.36 1.40 3.65
CA VAL A 174 -19.07 0.93 2.45
C VAL A 174 -19.79 -0.38 2.74
N TRP A 175 -19.17 -1.33 3.43
CA TRP A 175 -19.78 -2.61 3.79
C TRP A 175 -21.03 -2.45 4.64
N MET A 176 -20.97 -1.58 5.67
CA MET A 176 -22.15 -1.25 6.49
C MET A 176 -23.30 -0.68 5.64
N ASN A 177 -23.00 0.26 4.72
CA ASN A 177 -24.01 0.83 3.83
C ASN A 177 -24.52 -0.15 2.74
N THR A 178 -23.83 -1.26 2.51
CA THR A 178 -24.28 -2.32 1.60
C THR A 178 -25.22 -3.31 2.32
N VAL A 179 -24.96 -3.54 3.61
CA VAL A 179 -25.69 -4.54 4.41
C VAL A 179 -26.93 -3.97 5.08
N TYR A 180 -26.91 -2.69 5.43
CA TYR A 180 -28.00 -1.98 6.09
C TYR A 180 -28.60 -0.93 5.16
N SER A 181 -29.90 -0.74 5.23
CA SER A 181 -30.60 0.35 4.54
C SER A 181 -30.24 1.72 5.15
N ALA A 182 -30.48 2.79 4.42
CA ALA A 182 -30.15 4.16 4.85
C ALA A 182 -30.78 4.57 6.19
N ASP A 183 -31.97 4.04 6.49
CA ASP A 183 -32.67 4.26 7.76
C ASP A 183 -32.14 3.43 8.93
N GLN A 184 -31.46 2.32 8.64
CA GLN A 184 -30.96 1.37 9.64
C GLN A 184 -29.45 1.55 9.96
N VAL A 185 -28.66 2.04 9.01
CA VAL A 185 -27.21 2.04 9.14
C VAL A 185 -26.71 2.86 10.34
N ALA A 186 -27.37 3.98 10.65
CA ALA A 186 -26.99 4.79 11.81
C ALA A 186 -27.18 4.05 13.13
N GLN A 187 -28.27 3.30 13.28
CA GLN A 187 -28.53 2.46 14.45
C GLN A 187 -27.53 1.29 14.51
N ALA A 188 -27.19 0.67 13.37
CA ALA A 188 -26.20 -0.38 13.33
C ALA A 188 -24.82 0.10 13.79
N TRP A 189 -24.40 1.32 13.42
CA TRP A 189 -23.16 1.92 13.94
C TRP A 189 -23.22 2.18 15.44
N GLN A 190 -24.36 2.64 15.98
CA GLN A 190 -24.54 2.82 17.41
C GLN A 190 -24.47 1.48 18.15
N GLN A 191 -25.02 0.41 17.58
CA GLN A 191 -24.96 -0.92 18.16
C GLN A 191 -23.52 -1.46 18.17
N LEU A 192 -22.80 -1.36 17.05
CA LEU A 192 -21.39 -1.76 16.95
C LEU A 192 -20.52 -0.97 17.95
N ALA A 193 -20.79 0.31 18.14
CA ALA A 193 -20.04 1.17 19.06
C ALA A 193 -20.10 0.70 20.51
N LYS A 194 -21.18 0.01 20.96
CA LYS A 194 -21.32 -0.44 22.33
C LYS A 194 -20.25 -1.46 22.76
N HIS A 195 -19.72 -2.23 21.79
CA HIS A 195 -18.68 -3.23 22.03
C HIS A 195 -17.39 -2.96 21.24
N THR A 196 -17.25 -1.78 20.68
CA THR A 196 -16.01 -1.30 20.06
C THR A 196 -15.03 -0.84 21.13
N VAL A 197 -13.85 -1.47 21.18
CA VAL A 197 -12.79 -1.10 22.14
C VAL A 197 -12.18 0.23 21.76
N THR A 198 -11.83 0.38 20.48
CA THR A 198 -11.27 1.60 19.93
C THR A 198 -11.43 1.63 18.42
N VAL A 199 -11.33 2.83 17.87
CA VAL A 199 -11.24 3.08 16.43
C VAL A 199 -9.86 3.66 16.16
N GLY A 200 -8.98 2.84 15.55
CA GLY A 200 -7.58 3.22 15.35
C GLY A 200 -7.33 4.01 14.05
N LYS A 201 -6.20 4.65 13.98
CA LYS A 201 -5.83 5.50 12.83
C LYS A 201 -5.52 4.70 11.58
N GLY A 202 -4.89 3.52 11.73
CA GLY A 202 -4.41 2.68 10.66
C GLY A 202 -4.46 1.19 10.99
N TRP A 203 -4.12 0.38 9.99
CA TRP A 203 -4.16 -1.06 10.11
C TRP A 203 -3.13 -1.61 11.12
N SER A 204 -1.89 -1.13 11.06
CA SER A 204 -0.80 -1.59 11.94
C SER A 204 -1.13 -1.38 13.42
N ASP A 205 -1.72 -0.23 13.75
CA ASP A 205 -2.14 0.12 15.10
C ASP A 205 -3.20 -0.86 15.64
N THR A 206 -4.30 -1.03 14.91
CA THR A 206 -5.43 -1.88 15.33
C THR A 206 -5.10 -3.37 15.30
N TYR A 207 -4.36 -3.81 14.28
CA TYR A 207 -3.95 -5.21 14.18
C TYR A 207 -2.94 -5.57 15.28
N GLY A 208 -2.01 -4.66 15.58
CA GLY A 208 -1.09 -4.80 16.70
C GLY A 208 -1.80 -4.90 18.06
N ALA A 209 -2.83 -4.09 18.30
CA ALA A 209 -3.66 -4.16 19.50
C ALA A 209 -4.41 -5.50 19.60
N PHE A 210 -4.97 -5.99 18.50
CA PHE A 210 -5.59 -7.31 18.44
C PHE A 210 -4.60 -8.44 18.79
N LEU A 211 -3.40 -8.43 18.23
CA LEU A 211 -2.37 -9.44 18.52
C LEU A 211 -1.96 -9.44 20.01
N LYS A 212 -2.01 -8.30 20.67
CA LYS A 212 -1.80 -8.17 22.13
C LYS A 212 -3.00 -8.65 22.96
N GLY A 213 -4.12 -9.01 22.32
CA GLY A 213 -5.33 -9.48 22.99
C GLY A 213 -6.23 -8.38 23.53
N GLU A 214 -6.08 -7.16 23.06
CA GLU A 214 -6.91 -6.02 23.48
C GLU A 214 -8.33 -6.09 22.90
N ALA A 215 -8.52 -6.84 21.81
CA ALA A 215 -9.83 -7.12 21.20
C ALA A 215 -9.95 -8.61 20.84
N ASP A 216 -11.19 -9.07 20.66
CA ASP A 216 -11.50 -10.45 20.26
C ASP A 216 -11.60 -10.57 18.74
N VAL A 217 -11.94 -9.46 18.07
CA VAL A 217 -12.17 -9.37 16.63
C VAL A 217 -11.57 -8.07 16.09
N VAL A 218 -10.86 -8.16 14.97
CA VAL A 218 -10.27 -7.01 14.28
C VAL A 218 -10.67 -6.98 12.81
N LEU A 219 -10.95 -5.80 12.29
CA LEU A 219 -11.11 -5.60 10.86
C LEU A 219 -9.77 -5.68 10.14
N SER A 220 -9.67 -6.56 9.16
CA SER A 220 -8.47 -6.80 8.37
C SER A 220 -8.83 -7.38 6.99
N TYR A 221 -8.05 -8.32 6.51
CA TYR A 221 -8.21 -8.98 5.21
C TYR A 221 -8.35 -10.50 5.35
N THR A 222 -8.99 -11.12 4.39
CA THR A 222 -9.11 -12.60 4.33
C THR A 222 -7.76 -13.30 4.27
N THR A 223 -6.71 -12.61 3.85
CA THR A 223 -5.34 -13.12 3.78
C THR A 223 -4.59 -13.08 5.11
N SER A 224 -5.04 -12.31 6.10
CA SER A 224 -4.34 -12.17 7.39
C SER A 224 -4.10 -13.49 8.13
N PRO A 225 -5.06 -14.44 8.19
CA PRO A 225 -4.81 -15.74 8.82
C PRO A 225 -3.74 -16.58 8.12
N LEU A 226 -3.59 -16.44 6.80
CA LEU A 226 -2.57 -17.17 6.03
C LEU A 226 -1.17 -16.69 6.39
N TYR A 227 -0.99 -15.40 6.59
CA TYR A 227 0.28 -14.84 7.04
C TYR A 227 0.76 -15.50 8.33
N HIS A 228 -0.10 -15.64 9.35
CA HIS A 228 0.24 -16.28 10.63
C HIS A 228 0.43 -17.81 10.56
N GLN A 229 0.15 -18.43 9.42
CA GLN A 229 0.46 -19.84 9.19
C GLN A 229 1.82 -20.03 8.53
N LEU A 230 2.36 -19.00 7.89
CA LEU A 230 3.61 -19.04 7.14
C LEU A 230 4.80 -18.48 7.94
N PHE A 231 4.53 -17.63 8.93
CA PHE A 231 5.47 -16.93 9.79
C PHE A 231 5.02 -17.00 11.25
#